data_a65d8584841cfb17cb6e66c64182a62f
#
_entry.id   a65d8584841cfb17cb6e66c64182a62f
#
_cell.length_a   1.000
_cell.length_b   1.000
_cell.length_c   1.000
_cell.angle_alpha   90.00
_cell.angle_beta   90.00
_cell.angle_gamma   90.00
#
_symmetry.space_group_name_H-M   'P 1'
#
loop_
_entity.id
_entity.type
_entity.pdbx_description
1 polymer ?
#
loop_
_entity_poly.entity_id
_entity_poly.type
_entity_poly.pdbx_seq_one_letter_code
_entity_poly.pdbx_strand_id
1 'polypeptide(L)'
;MPANITLPPRQFALALGAVLAGGGVGTLIRDLALKLQHIPAGSTDWTTQVPWVLLVINVLGVYVATWLLRTSLRAHDPNDPWRLLLITGLLGGFTSYSSLVAAWAAIWHLSVIVSILVAVGSLASGVLAAWLGLRHHP
;
A
#
# COMPACT_ATOMS: atom_id res chain seq x y z
N MET A 1 -5.90 34.28 -2.00
CA MET A 1 -6.99 33.41 -2.48
C MET A 1 -6.35 32.16 -3.02
N PRO A 2 -6.68 30.95 -2.57
CA PRO A 2 -6.15 29.75 -3.20
C PRO A 2 -6.71 29.68 -4.62
N ALA A 3 -5.81 29.52 -5.60
CA ALA A 3 -6.18 29.30 -6.99
C ALA A 3 -7.09 28.05 -7.03
N ASN A 4 -8.31 28.19 -7.52
CA ASN A 4 -9.18 27.06 -7.83
C ASN A 4 -8.48 26.24 -8.93
N ILE A 5 -7.74 25.20 -8.51
CA ILE A 5 -7.13 24.23 -9.44
C ILE A 5 -8.26 23.29 -9.87
N THR A 6 -9.14 23.77 -10.73
CA THR A 6 -10.11 22.93 -11.43
C THR A 6 -9.41 22.39 -12.68
N LEU A 7 -9.09 21.10 -12.66
CA LEU A 7 -8.61 20.43 -13.88
C LEU A 7 -9.68 20.53 -14.98
N PRO A 8 -9.26 20.76 -16.23
CA PRO A 8 -10.20 20.69 -17.37
C PRO A 8 -10.88 19.30 -17.37
N PRO A 9 -12.18 19.20 -17.78
CA PRO A 9 -12.97 17.97 -17.67
C PRO A 9 -12.28 16.74 -18.30
N ARG A 10 -11.58 16.92 -19.41
CA ARG A 10 -10.84 15.84 -20.07
C ARG A 10 -9.66 15.34 -19.23
N GLN A 11 -8.90 16.23 -18.60
CA GLN A 11 -7.77 15.86 -17.75
C GLN A 11 -8.26 15.18 -16.48
N PHE A 12 -9.36 15.67 -15.92
CA PHE A 12 -10.01 15.02 -14.76
C PHE A 12 -10.46 13.60 -15.08
N ALA A 13 -11.11 13.39 -16.24
CA ALA A 13 -11.54 12.06 -16.67
C ALA A 13 -10.37 11.08 -16.88
N LEU A 14 -9.27 11.56 -17.48
CA LEU A 14 -8.04 10.76 -17.64
C LEU A 14 -7.40 10.41 -16.31
N ALA A 15 -7.30 11.37 -15.39
CA ALA A 15 -6.77 11.16 -14.04
C ALA A 15 -7.61 10.14 -13.28
N LEU A 16 -8.93 10.28 -13.29
CA LEU A 16 -9.87 9.37 -12.66
C LEU A 16 -9.76 7.95 -13.24
N GLY A 17 -9.74 7.84 -14.58
CA GLY A 17 -9.56 6.56 -15.28
C GLY A 17 -8.25 5.88 -14.93
N ALA A 18 -7.15 6.64 -14.85
CA ALA A 18 -5.84 6.13 -14.46
C ALA A 18 -5.85 5.57 -13.04
N VAL A 19 -6.42 6.32 -12.08
CA VAL A 19 -6.51 5.88 -10.68
C VAL A 19 -7.40 4.65 -10.53
N LEU A 20 -8.55 4.62 -11.20
CA LEU A 20 -9.47 3.48 -11.14
C LEU A 20 -8.85 2.22 -11.76
N ALA A 21 -8.23 2.34 -12.93
CA ALA A 21 -7.58 1.21 -13.60
C ALA A 21 -6.40 0.68 -12.77
N GLY A 22 -5.51 1.58 -12.32
CA GLY A 22 -4.39 1.21 -11.45
C GLY A 22 -4.86 0.58 -10.14
N GLY A 23 -5.86 1.19 -9.46
CA GLY A 23 -6.42 0.71 -8.20
C GLY A 23 -7.05 -0.67 -8.34
N GLY A 24 -7.81 -0.91 -9.41
CA GLY A 24 -8.38 -2.22 -9.72
C GLY A 24 -7.31 -3.29 -9.88
N VAL A 25 -6.28 -3.02 -10.70
CA VAL A 25 -5.16 -3.95 -10.90
C VAL A 25 -4.39 -4.18 -9.60
N GLY A 26 -4.07 -3.11 -8.86
CA GLY A 26 -3.35 -3.21 -7.58
C GLY A 26 -4.11 -4.05 -6.56
N THR A 27 -5.42 -3.85 -6.45
CA THR A 27 -6.29 -4.64 -5.55
C THR A 27 -6.35 -6.10 -5.96
N LEU A 28 -6.45 -6.41 -7.26
CA LEU A 28 -6.43 -7.79 -7.75
C LEU A 28 -5.12 -8.49 -7.43
N ILE A 29 -3.97 -7.83 -7.66
CA ILE A 29 -2.66 -8.40 -7.34
C ILE A 29 -2.55 -8.66 -5.84
N ARG A 30 -3.01 -7.72 -4.99
CA ARG A 30 -3.05 -7.92 -3.54
C ARG A 30 -3.92 -9.12 -3.16
N ASP A 31 -5.13 -9.22 -3.71
CA ASP A 31 -6.05 -10.31 -3.39
C ASP A 31 -5.47 -11.69 -3.79
N LEU A 32 -4.84 -11.76 -4.96
CA LEU A 32 -4.14 -12.98 -5.39
C LEU A 32 -2.96 -13.31 -4.47
N ALA A 33 -2.19 -12.32 -4.06
CA ALA A 33 -1.05 -12.53 -3.15
C ALA A 33 -1.51 -12.97 -1.75
N LEU A 34 -2.63 -12.45 -1.24
CA LEU A 34 -3.17 -12.86 0.05
C LEU A 34 -3.63 -14.32 0.07
N LYS A 35 -4.00 -14.89 -1.08
CA LYS A 35 -4.31 -16.33 -1.20
C LYS A 35 -3.10 -17.24 -0.98
N LEU A 36 -1.88 -16.70 -1.05
CA LEU A 36 -0.66 -17.46 -0.72
C LEU A 36 -0.55 -17.75 0.79
N GLN A 37 -1.21 -16.96 1.63
CA GLN A 37 -1.26 -17.19 3.05
C GLN A 37 -2.57 -17.89 3.40
N HIS A 38 -2.50 -19.22 3.61
CA HIS A 38 -3.63 -19.99 4.11
C HIS A 38 -3.71 -19.86 5.63
N ILE A 39 -4.75 -19.20 6.14
CA ILE A 39 -5.05 -19.14 7.57
C ILE A 39 -6.16 -20.17 7.84
N PRO A 40 -5.89 -21.26 8.59
CA PRO A 40 -6.91 -22.25 8.89
C PRO A 40 -8.06 -21.63 9.70
N ALA A 41 -9.29 -21.91 9.29
CA ALA A 41 -10.45 -21.44 10.01
C ALA A 41 -10.47 -22.01 11.45
N GLY A 42 -10.71 -21.13 12.44
CA GLY A 42 -10.73 -21.52 13.86
C GLY A 42 -9.36 -21.75 14.51
N SER A 43 -8.25 -21.42 13.82
CA SER A 43 -6.93 -21.46 14.44
C SER A 43 -6.86 -20.49 15.61
N THR A 44 -6.43 -21.00 16.78
CA THR A 44 -6.13 -20.22 17.99
C THR A 44 -4.65 -19.88 18.11
N ASP A 45 -3.83 -20.38 17.18
CA ASP A 45 -2.40 -20.11 17.17
C ASP A 45 -2.13 -18.74 16.55
N TRP A 46 -1.66 -17.79 17.36
CA TRP A 46 -1.33 -16.44 16.93
C TRP A 46 -0.28 -16.40 15.81
N THR A 47 0.62 -17.39 15.72
CA THR A 47 1.67 -17.43 14.69
C THR A 47 1.10 -17.59 13.30
N THR A 48 -0.01 -18.32 13.15
CA THR A 48 -0.73 -18.51 11.90
C THR A 48 -1.61 -17.32 11.55
N GLN A 49 -2.00 -16.52 12.55
CA GLN A 49 -2.87 -15.36 12.38
C GLN A 49 -2.11 -14.08 11.98
N VAL A 50 -0.77 -14.05 12.16
CA VAL A 50 0.03 -12.90 11.73
C VAL A 50 -0.04 -12.77 10.20
N PRO A 51 -0.43 -11.60 9.66
CA PRO A 51 -0.66 -11.42 8.22
C PRO A 51 0.66 -11.17 7.49
N TRP A 52 1.56 -12.15 7.44
CA TRP A 52 2.90 -12.01 6.88
C TRP A 52 2.90 -11.53 5.43
N VAL A 53 2.02 -12.08 4.59
CA VAL A 53 1.92 -11.66 3.19
C VAL A 53 1.51 -10.21 3.09
N LEU A 54 0.54 -9.77 3.90
CA LEU A 54 0.08 -8.38 3.92
C LEU A 54 1.17 -7.42 4.40
N LEU A 55 1.96 -7.81 5.41
CA LEU A 55 3.10 -7.02 5.88
C LEU A 55 4.14 -6.83 4.78
N VAL A 56 4.51 -7.91 4.08
CA VAL A 56 5.46 -7.87 2.97
C VAL A 56 4.94 -6.99 1.82
N ILE A 57 3.68 -7.15 1.44
CA ILE A 57 3.04 -6.34 0.39
C ILE A 57 3.11 -4.84 0.73
N ASN A 58 2.77 -4.47 1.97
CA ASN A 58 2.78 -3.07 2.38
C ASN A 58 4.20 -2.48 2.39
N VAL A 59 5.19 -3.22 2.91
CA VAL A 59 6.60 -2.80 2.91
C VAL A 59 7.13 -2.63 1.48
N LEU A 60 6.89 -3.63 0.61
CA LEU A 60 7.29 -3.56 -0.80
C LEU A 60 6.60 -2.42 -1.54
N GLY A 61 5.29 -2.24 -1.33
CA GLY A 61 4.53 -1.16 -1.96
C GLY A 61 5.05 0.21 -1.59
N VAL A 62 5.35 0.44 -0.29
CA VAL A 62 5.93 1.70 0.18
C VAL A 62 7.33 1.93 -0.40
N TYR A 63 8.19 0.90 -0.39
CA TYR A 63 9.53 0.99 -0.97
C TYR A 63 9.48 1.35 -2.46
N VAL A 64 8.69 0.62 -3.25
CA VAL A 64 8.55 0.85 -4.70
C VAL A 64 7.94 2.21 -4.99
N ALA A 65 6.93 2.64 -4.21
CA ALA A 65 6.32 3.96 -4.37
C ALA A 65 7.35 5.09 -4.17
N THR A 66 8.12 5.03 -3.09
CA THR A 66 9.11 6.05 -2.76
C THR A 66 10.27 6.04 -3.74
N TRP A 67 10.72 4.87 -4.17
CA TRP A 67 11.75 4.71 -5.20
C TRP A 67 11.31 5.29 -6.56
N LEU A 68 10.09 4.95 -7.02
CA LEU A 68 9.53 5.47 -8.28
C LEU A 68 9.36 6.98 -8.24
N LEU A 69 8.84 7.53 -7.13
CA LEU A 69 8.68 8.97 -6.97
C LEU A 69 10.02 9.70 -7.01
N ARG A 70 11.08 9.08 -6.51
CA ARG A 70 12.40 9.69 -6.50
C ARG A 70 13.14 9.59 -7.82
N THR A 71 12.99 8.48 -8.52
CA THR A 71 13.73 8.18 -9.76
C THR A 71 12.94 8.56 -11.01
N SER A 72 12.00 7.73 -11.38
CA SER A 72 11.33 7.78 -12.69
C SER A 72 10.25 8.86 -12.78
N LEU A 73 9.57 9.16 -11.66
CA LEU A 73 8.42 10.06 -11.65
C LEU A 73 8.71 11.42 -11.01
N ARG A 74 9.96 11.71 -10.67
CA ARG A 74 10.34 12.97 -10.01
C ARG A 74 10.02 14.20 -10.84
N ALA A 75 10.26 14.13 -12.16
CA ALA A 75 10.06 15.22 -13.09
C ALA A 75 8.61 15.31 -13.63
N HIS A 76 7.76 14.33 -13.31
CA HIS A 76 6.39 14.30 -13.81
C HIS A 76 5.49 15.22 -12.98
N ASP A 77 4.55 15.88 -13.70
CA ASP A 77 3.49 16.66 -13.06
C ASP A 77 2.72 15.76 -12.05
N PRO A 78 2.33 16.28 -10.86
CA PRO A 78 1.47 15.54 -9.93
C PRO A 78 0.19 14.97 -10.53
N ASN A 79 -0.33 15.62 -11.58
CA ASN A 79 -1.54 15.20 -12.30
C ASN A 79 -1.25 14.36 -13.56
N ASP A 80 0.01 13.98 -13.81
CA ASP A 80 0.36 13.09 -14.91
C ASP A 80 -0.39 11.75 -14.77
N PRO A 81 -1.14 11.31 -15.78
CA PRO A 81 -1.91 10.05 -15.73
C PRO A 81 -1.06 8.82 -15.38
N TRP A 82 0.20 8.75 -15.82
CA TRP A 82 1.11 7.65 -15.49
C TRP A 82 1.49 7.64 -14.01
N ARG A 83 1.77 8.82 -13.46
CA ARG A 83 2.03 8.96 -12.03
C ARG A 83 0.82 8.58 -11.19
N LEU A 84 -0.36 9.04 -11.59
CA LEU A 84 -1.62 8.71 -10.92
C LEU A 84 -1.95 7.22 -11.04
N LEU A 85 -1.74 6.60 -12.22
CA LEU A 85 -1.96 5.18 -12.42
C LEU A 85 -1.03 4.32 -11.54
N LEU A 86 0.27 4.63 -11.52
CA LEU A 86 1.26 3.80 -10.81
C LEU A 86 1.24 4.04 -9.30
N ILE A 87 1.29 5.31 -8.86
CA ILE A 87 1.44 5.61 -7.44
C ILE A 87 0.09 5.58 -6.73
N THR A 88 -0.86 6.42 -7.18
CA THR A 88 -2.15 6.56 -6.50
C THR A 88 -3.05 5.36 -6.78
N GLY A 89 -3.09 4.88 -8.01
CA GLY A 89 -3.88 3.71 -8.40
C GLY A 89 -3.20 2.41 -7.98
N LEU A 90 -2.23 1.92 -8.75
CA LEU A 90 -1.66 0.58 -8.58
C LEU A 90 -1.10 0.34 -7.17
N LEU A 91 -0.17 1.18 -6.71
CA LEU A 91 0.43 1.01 -5.39
C LEU A 91 -0.53 1.34 -4.26
N GLY A 92 -1.44 2.32 -4.45
CA GLY A 92 -2.51 2.61 -3.50
C GLY A 92 -3.51 1.46 -3.36
N GLY A 93 -3.87 0.78 -4.45
CA GLY A 93 -4.72 -0.42 -4.42
C GLY A 93 -3.98 -1.67 -3.92
N PHE A 94 -2.68 -1.77 -4.21
CA PHE A 94 -1.84 -2.88 -3.78
C PHE A 94 -1.59 -2.88 -2.26
N THR A 95 -1.32 -1.71 -1.67
CA THR A 95 -1.16 -1.54 -0.22
C THR A 95 -2.51 -1.37 0.47
N SER A 96 -2.66 -1.84 1.71
CA SER A 96 -3.91 -1.70 2.46
C SER A 96 -3.68 -1.56 3.95
N TYR A 97 -3.88 -0.34 4.43
CA TYR A 97 -3.86 -0.06 5.86
C TYR A 97 -5.08 -0.63 6.59
N SER A 98 -6.26 -0.56 5.98
CA SER A 98 -7.49 -1.10 6.59
C SER A 98 -7.43 -2.61 6.80
N SER A 99 -6.90 -3.37 5.84
CA SER A 99 -6.69 -4.82 6.00
C SER A 99 -5.69 -5.13 7.11
N LEU A 100 -4.67 -4.29 7.28
CA LEU A 100 -3.69 -4.43 8.34
C LEU A 100 -4.31 -4.19 9.73
N VAL A 101 -5.13 -3.13 9.86
CA VAL A 101 -5.87 -2.84 11.11
C VAL A 101 -6.84 -3.97 11.44
N ALA A 102 -7.56 -4.51 10.46
CA ALA A 102 -8.45 -5.66 10.66
C ALA A 102 -7.69 -6.90 11.16
N ALA A 103 -6.51 -7.17 10.60
CA ALA A 103 -5.66 -8.26 11.04
C ALA A 103 -5.14 -8.05 12.48
N TRP A 104 -4.76 -6.84 12.86
CA TRP A 104 -4.39 -6.54 14.26
C TRP A 104 -5.56 -6.78 15.22
N ALA A 105 -6.75 -6.33 14.84
CA ALA A 105 -7.96 -6.54 15.64
C ALA A 105 -8.27 -8.03 15.83
N ALA A 106 -8.04 -8.85 14.80
CA ALA A 106 -8.20 -10.31 14.90
C ALA A 106 -7.19 -10.94 15.89
N ILE A 107 -5.92 -10.52 15.86
CA ILE A 107 -4.89 -11.02 16.76
C ILE A 107 -5.10 -10.51 18.21
N TRP A 108 -5.71 -9.34 18.39
CA TRP A 108 -5.95 -8.71 19.68
C TRP A 108 -6.64 -9.65 20.68
N HIS A 109 -7.62 -10.43 20.22
CA HIS A 109 -8.34 -11.40 21.06
C HIS A 109 -7.50 -12.61 21.47
N LEU A 110 -6.42 -12.90 20.72
CA LEU A 110 -5.51 -14.02 21.01
C LEU A 110 -4.35 -13.54 21.88
N SER A 111 -3.75 -12.42 21.57
CA SER A 111 -2.64 -11.82 22.31
C SER A 111 -2.51 -10.33 22.05
N VAL A 112 -2.79 -9.52 23.06
CA VAL A 112 -2.64 -8.06 23.01
C VAL A 112 -1.18 -7.66 22.73
N ILE A 113 -0.22 -8.34 23.36
CA ILE A 113 1.21 -8.06 23.19
C ILE A 113 1.63 -8.29 21.74
N VAL A 114 1.25 -9.44 21.16
CA VAL A 114 1.58 -9.78 19.77
C VAL A 114 0.92 -8.78 18.81
N SER A 115 -0.33 -8.42 19.04
CA SER A 115 -1.03 -7.41 18.21
C SER A 115 -0.28 -6.07 18.21
N ILE A 116 0.15 -5.60 19.37
CA ILE A 116 0.93 -4.36 19.50
C ILE A 116 2.28 -4.48 18.78
N LEU A 117 2.99 -5.58 18.94
CA LEU A 117 4.27 -5.81 18.28
C LEU A 117 4.14 -5.84 16.75
N VAL A 118 3.09 -6.50 16.23
CA VAL A 118 2.80 -6.53 14.79
C VAL A 118 2.44 -5.13 14.29
N ALA A 119 1.64 -4.37 15.04
CA ALA A 119 1.27 -3.01 14.69
C ALA A 119 2.50 -2.08 14.63
N VAL A 120 3.29 -2.04 15.68
CA VAL A 120 4.50 -1.21 15.77
C VAL A 120 5.54 -1.65 14.74
N GLY A 121 5.77 -2.95 14.60
CA GLY A 121 6.70 -3.52 13.63
C GLY A 121 6.32 -3.20 12.19
N SER A 122 5.03 -3.24 11.85
CA SER A 122 4.54 -2.89 10.51
C SER A 122 4.74 -1.40 10.20
N LEU A 123 4.48 -0.52 11.16
CA LEU A 123 4.71 0.92 10.98
C LEU A 123 6.21 1.22 10.85
N ALA A 124 7.04 0.65 11.72
CA ALA A 124 8.49 0.84 11.68
C ALA A 124 9.10 0.33 10.37
N SER A 125 8.68 -0.85 9.90
CA SER A 125 9.14 -1.40 8.62
C SER A 125 8.68 -0.58 7.42
N GLY A 126 7.48 0.00 7.45
CA GLY A 126 6.99 0.94 6.44
C GLY A 126 7.82 2.22 6.38
N VAL A 127 8.15 2.82 7.54
CA VAL A 127 9.02 4.00 7.61
C VAL A 127 10.42 3.67 7.10
N LEU A 128 10.99 2.52 7.49
CA LEU A 128 12.29 2.08 7.01
C LEU A 128 12.29 1.86 5.49
N ALA A 129 11.25 1.22 4.96
CA ALA A 129 11.08 1.00 3.52
C ALA A 129 11.01 2.32 2.74
N ALA A 130 10.26 3.30 3.26
CA ALA A 130 10.18 4.63 2.68
C ALA A 130 11.55 5.33 2.67
N TRP A 131 12.27 5.27 3.78
CA TRP A 131 13.59 5.86 3.91
C TRP A 131 14.62 5.21 2.98
N LEU A 132 14.62 3.87 2.86
CA LEU A 132 15.46 3.15 1.91
C LEU A 132 15.12 3.52 0.46
N GLY A 133 13.84 3.57 0.09
CA GLY A 133 13.40 3.98 -1.25
C GLY A 133 13.84 5.41 -1.60
N LEU A 134 13.92 6.30 -0.59
CA LEU A 134 14.43 7.66 -0.77
C LEU A 134 15.96 7.73 -0.86
N ARG A 135 16.69 6.78 -0.29
CA ARG A 135 18.17 6.75 -0.30
C ARG A 135 18.77 6.13 -1.56
N HIS A 136 18.07 5.20 -2.21
CA HIS A 136 18.56 4.60 -3.45
C HIS A 136 18.67 5.67 -4.54
N HIS A 137 19.89 6.19 -4.71
CA HIS A 137 20.31 6.97 -5.85
C HIS A 137 20.90 6.04 -6.91
N PRO A 138 20.48 6.15 -8.18
CA PRO A 138 21.33 5.71 -9.26
C PRO A 138 22.58 6.58 -9.35
#